data_639a0ca572c681c1f18b0836611ab20e
#
_entry.id   639a0ca572c681c1f18b0836611ab20e
#
_cell.length_a   1.000
_cell.length_b   1.000
_cell.length_c   1.000
_cell.angle_alpha   90.00
_cell.angle_beta   90.00
_cell.angle_gamma   90.00
#
_symmetry.space_group_name_H-M   'P 1'
#
loop_
_entity.id
_entity.type
_entity.pdbx_description
1 polymer ?
#
loop_
_entity_poly.entity_id
_entity_poly.type
_entity_poly.pdbx_seq_one_letter_code
_entity_poly.pdbx_strand_id
1 'polypeptide(L)'
;MFAPVRLFFSLRDHPDVGVVAAVMAASILFAATPFVIPAVAIDYDVSIGRSGMLSAVQVAGFAATVFIAGRILRTHRRYLVGGALAAAVFNLLSAVAPTFETLLVLRIFAGSAAGLLIWLAWSNAMRTSGAMRNVSAAGPLSVLVSVPLLAWVANDFGAGGVYVALAIVSLPAAFLPAEFAGYKRERKRVSPSRSNVVLVIALGLMTLSGSATFVFGAAIGVGTGLSALVVSLGFSANALAGFIAARRPPADRLGSVWIFGTAACAALVVFGDAPVLFMIGITMWGFCFWMATPTILRSVAAWSLAPDERVGDAQSSMAVGRAMGPAIGSALLVGASYDSMGAFTITGLIVAGLIVLSVRIYRRSHRPPVGAVG
;
A
#
# COMPACT_ATOMS: atom_id res chain seq x y z
N MET A 1 -8.60 1.97 33.67
CA MET A 1 -7.94 2.14 32.38
C MET A 1 -8.59 1.17 31.38
N PHE A 2 -9.34 1.68 30.41
CA PHE A 2 -10.30 0.92 29.62
C PHE A 2 -9.66 -0.17 28.74
N ALA A 3 -10.21 -1.39 28.79
CA ALA A 3 -9.77 -2.56 28.01
C ALA A 3 -9.58 -2.33 26.49
N PRO A 4 -10.35 -1.49 25.78
CA PRO A 4 -10.14 -1.21 24.38
C PRO A 4 -8.78 -0.57 24.05
N VAL A 5 -8.24 0.27 24.91
CA VAL A 5 -6.93 0.91 24.66
C VAL A 5 -5.77 -0.08 24.75
N ARG A 6 -5.88 -1.13 25.58
CA ARG A 6 -4.90 -2.23 25.63
C ARG A 6 -4.90 -3.12 24.38
N LEU A 7 -6.02 -3.18 23.65
CA LEU A 7 -6.09 -3.93 22.38
C LEU A 7 -5.37 -3.21 21.23
N PHE A 8 -5.27 -1.87 21.29
CA PHE A 8 -4.65 -1.06 20.23
C PHE A 8 -3.14 -0.88 20.44
N PHE A 9 -2.67 -0.83 21.68
CA PHE A 9 -1.25 -0.67 21.98
C PHE A 9 -0.85 -1.71 23.04
N SER A 10 0.08 -2.60 22.74
CA SER A 10 0.72 -3.41 23.78
C SER A 10 1.64 -2.47 24.58
N LEU A 11 1.18 -1.99 25.72
CA LEU A 11 1.86 -1.01 26.56
C LEU A 11 3.22 -1.49 27.13
N ARG A 12 3.67 -2.70 26.83
CA ARG A 12 4.97 -3.22 27.29
C ARG A 12 6.14 -2.81 26.39
N ASP A 13 5.89 -2.61 25.09
CA ASP A 13 6.91 -2.13 24.14
C ASP A 13 6.45 -0.72 23.71
N HIS A 14 7.00 0.33 24.28
CA HIS A 14 6.73 1.70 23.86
C HIS A 14 7.14 1.83 22.39
N PRO A 15 6.19 2.06 21.45
CA PRO A 15 6.58 2.28 20.08
C PRO A 15 7.39 3.57 20.00
N ASP A 16 8.48 3.55 19.26
CA ASP A 16 9.19 4.77 18.87
C ASP A 16 8.22 5.71 18.15
N VAL A 17 7.79 6.77 18.81
CA VAL A 17 6.71 7.65 18.33
C VAL A 17 7.07 8.28 16.98
N GLY A 18 8.35 8.60 16.76
CA GLY A 18 8.86 9.10 15.48
C GLY A 18 8.73 8.06 14.36
N VAL A 19 8.93 6.78 14.67
CA VAL A 19 8.75 5.67 13.70
C VAL A 19 7.28 5.50 13.34
N VAL A 20 6.38 5.56 14.32
CA VAL A 20 4.93 5.51 14.11
C VAL A 20 4.48 6.68 13.23
N ALA A 21 4.93 7.91 13.54
CA ALA A 21 4.64 9.10 12.76
C ALA A 21 5.12 8.97 11.30
N ALA A 22 6.29 8.37 11.07
CA ALA A 22 6.80 8.12 9.72
C ALA A 22 5.90 7.16 8.91
N VAL A 23 5.41 6.08 9.54
CA VAL A 23 4.47 5.17 8.90
C VAL A 23 3.15 5.85 8.58
N MET A 24 2.63 6.64 9.53
CA MET A 24 1.40 7.40 9.35
C MET A 24 1.54 8.38 8.17
N ALA A 25 2.61 9.19 8.13
CA ALA A 25 2.86 10.14 7.06
C ALA A 25 2.92 9.47 5.67
N ALA A 26 3.68 8.38 5.55
CA ALA A 26 3.76 7.65 4.29
C ALA A 26 2.43 6.97 3.90
N SER A 27 1.69 6.44 4.87
CA SER A 27 0.38 5.80 4.61
C SER A 27 -0.65 6.82 4.17
N ILE A 28 -0.68 7.99 4.78
CA ILE A 28 -1.57 9.10 4.43
C ILE A 28 -1.24 9.64 3.03
N LEU A 29 0.05 9.74 2.67
CA LEU A 29 0.48 10.14 1.33
C LEU A 29 -0.12 9.22 0.24
N PHE A 30 -0.08 7.91 0.45
CA PHE A 30 -0.66 6.96 -0.51
C PHE A 30 -2.18 6.95 -0.48
N ALA A 31 -2.79 7.11 0.69
CA ALA A 31 -4.25 7.16 0.84
C ALA A 31 -4.86 8.44 0.25
N ALA A 32 -4.10 9.53 0.15
CA ALA A 32 -4.52 10.77 -0.51
C ALA A 32 -4.66 10.60 -2.03
N THR A 33 -3.91 9.67 -2.64
CA THR A 33 -3.77 9.57 -4.11
C THR A 33 -5.11 9.48 -4.85
N PRO A 34 -6.10 8.66 -4.47
CA PRO A 34 -7.37 8.59 -5.17
C PRO A 34 -8.13 9.92 -5.21
N PHE A 35 -7.95 10.78 -4.22
CA PHE A 35 -8.62 12.08 -4.10
C PHE A 35 -7.82 13.21 -4.79
N VAL A 36 -6.50 13.08 -4.82
CA VAL A 36 -5.61 14.03 -5.52
C VAL A 36 -5.72 13.90 -7.03
N ILE A 37 -5.91 12.69 -7.57
CA ILE A 37 -6.00 12.46 -9.02
C ILE A 37 -7.10 13.30 -9.68
N PRO A 38 -8.36 13.31 -9.22
CA PRO A 38 -9.40 14.17 -9.80
C PRO A 38 -9.11 15.67 -9.62
N ALA A 39 -8.60 16.07 -8.45
CA ALA A 39 -8.25 17.47 -8.20
C ALA A 39 -7.15 17.98 -9.15
N VAL A 40 -6.09 17.20 -9.35
CA VAL A 40 -5.01 17.53 -10.31
C VAL A 40 -5.52 17.55 -11.74
N ALA A 41 -6.44 16.66 -12.11
CA ALA A 41 -7.04 16.68 -13.44
C ALA A 41 -7.72 18.02 -13.72
N ILE A 42 -8.40 18.60 -12.72
CA ILE A 42 -9.04 19.91 -12.79
C ILE A 42 -8.00 21.04 -12.75
N ASP A 43 -7.09 21.04 -11.76
CA ASP A 43 -6.16 22.14 -11.52
C ASP A 43 -5.16 22.35 -12.67
N TYR A 44 -4.82 21.29 -13.42
CA TYR A 44 -3.84 21.31 -14.52
C TYR A 44 -4.45 21.10 -15.91
N ASP A 45 -5.78 21.02 -16.01
CA ASP A 45 -6.49 20.75 -17.28
C ASP A 45 -5.94 19.53 -18.04
N VAL A 46 -5.77 18.40 -17.32
CA VAL A 46 -5.32 17.13 -17.89
C VAL A 46 -6.38 16.05 -17.71
N SER A 47 -6.34 15.02 -18.55
CA SER A 47 -7.25 13.89 -18.39
C SER A 47 -7.01 13.14 -17.07
N ILE A 48 -8.06 12.53 -16.51
CA ILE A 48 -7.96 11.67 -15.32
C ILE A 48 -6.94 10.54 -15.54
N GLY A 49 -6.90 9.96 -16.75
CA GLY A 49 -5.89 8.99 -17.11
C GLY A 49 -4.47 9.54 -16.97
N ARG A 50 -4.19 10.75 -17.52
CA ARG A 50 -2.87 11.39 -17.41
C ARG A 50 -2.52 11.73 -15.95
N SER A 51 -3.46 12.21 -15.17
CA SER A 51 -3.24 12.52 -13.75
C SER A 51 -2.91 11.26 -12.92
N GLY A 52 -3.36 10.08 -13.34
CA GLY A 52 -2.98 8.81 -12.71
C GLY A 52 -1.48 8.50 -12.74
N MET A 53 -0.72 9.11 -13.67
CA MET A 53 0.74 9.01 -13.72
C MET A 53 1.42 9.53 -12.45
N LEU A 54 0.76 10.43 -11.69
CA LEU A 54 1.24 10.89 -10.37
C LEU A 54 1.48 9.71 -9.42
N SER A 55 0.53 8.79 -9.36
CA SER A 55 0.67 7.59 -8.53
C SER A 55 1.80 6.71 -9.02
N ALA A 56 1.91 6.48 -10.33
CA ALA A 56 2.95 5.64 -10.92
C ALA A 56 4.36 6.16 -10.57
N VAL A 57 4.64 7.45 -10.81
CA VAL A 57 5.97 8.02 -10.55
C VAL A 57 6.28 8.11 -9.04
N GLN A 58 5.28 8.43 -8.22
CA GLN A 58 5.42 8.47 -6.76
C GLN A 58 5.77 7.10 -6.19
N VAL A 59 5.06 6.04 -6.60
CA VAL A 59 5.34 4.68 -6.14
C VAL A 59 6.63 4.14 -6.73
N ALA A 60 7.01 4.54 -7.95
CA ALA A 60 8.31 4.21 -8.53
C ALA A 60 9.47 4.78 -7.69
N GLY A 61 9.41 6.06 -7.32
CA GLY A 61 10.36 6.71 -6.41
C GLY A 61 10.43 6.02 -5.05
N PHE A 62 9.27 5.69 -4.48
CA PHE A 62 9.16 4.91 -3.25
C PHE A 62 9.86 3.54 -3.35
N ALA A 63 9.53 2.75 -4.36
CA ALA A 63 10.06 1.41 -4.55
C ALA A 63 11.58 1.42 -4.78
N ALA A 64 12.07 2.35 -5.61
CA ALA A 64 13.50 2.53 -5.86
C ALA A 64 14.25 2.86 -4.56
N THR A 65 13.70 3.76 -3.74
CA THR A 65 14.35 4.16 -2.48
C THR A 65 14.34 3.03 -1.46
N VAL A 66 13.24 2.31 -1.29
CA VAL A 66 13.19 1.13 -0.39
C VAL A 66 14.22 0.08 -0.81
N PHE A 67 14.34 -0.17 -2.12
CA PHE A 67 15.29 -1.13 -2.66
C PHE A 67 16.75 -0.70 -2.43
N ILE A 68 17.08 0.55 -2.71
CA ILE A 68 18.44 1.11 -2.56
C ILE A 68 18.81 1.21 -1.08
N ALA A 69 17.93 1.79 -0.26
CA ALA A 69 18.17 1.99 1.16
C ALA A 69 18.42 0.67 1.89
N GLY A 70 17.64 -0.36 1.58
CA GLY A 70 17.83 -1.70 2.16
C GLY A 70 19.16 -2.37 1.81
N ARG A 71 19.87 -1.88 0.78
CA ARG A 71 21.17 -2.40 0.35
C ARG A 71 22.37 -1.61 0.85
N ILE A 72 22.22 -0.29 0.93
CA ILE A 72 23.33 0.64 1.11
C ILE A 72 23.32 1.29 2.49
N LEU A 73 22.12 1.61 3.01
CA LEU A 73 21.99 2.40 4.23
C LEU A 73 21.97 1.53 5.48
N ARG A 74 22.40 2.13 6.59
CA ARG A 74 22.19 1.63 7.95
C ARG A 74 21.07 2.43 8.60
N THR A 75 20.29 1.80 9.47
CA THR A 75 19.23 2.51 10.20
C THR A 75 19.86 3.57 11.12
N HIS A 76 19.47 4.82 10.92
CA HIS A 76 19.97 5.94 11.70
C HIS A 76 18.93 7.07 11.74
N ARG A 77 18.83 7.77 12.89
CA ARG A 77 17.88 8.87 13.09
C ARG A 77 18.01 9.99 12.03
N ARG A 78 19.22 10.30 11.59
CA ARG A 78 19.45 11.33 10.54
C ARG A 78 18.65 11.07 9.26
N TYR A 79 18.48 9.80 8.88
CA TYR A 79 17.69 9.44 7.70
C TYR A 79 16.19 9.57 7.94
N LEU A 80 15.70 9.38 9.19
CA LEU A 80 14.33 9.65 9.57
C LEU A 80 14.03 11.14 9.45
N VAL A 81 14.87 11.97 10.07
CA VAL A 81 14.74 13.44 10.03
C VAL A 81 14.85 13.94 8.59
N GLY A 82 15.90 13.54 7.85
CA GLY A 82 16.09 13.93 6.46
C GLY A 82 14.94 13.49 5.54
N GLY A 83 14.42 12.26 5.72
CA GLY A 83 13.28 11.75 4.98
C GLY A 83 12.00 12.51 5.26
N ALA A 84 11.72 12.83 6.54
CA ALA A 84 10.54 13.58 6.95
C ALA A 84 10.57 15.04 6.44
N LEU A 85 11.72 15.70 6.56
CA LEU A 85 11.91 17.06 6.03
C LEU A 85 11.84 17.06 4.48
N ALA A 86 12.46 16.10 3.81
CA ALA A 86 12.34 15.97 2.36
C ALA A 86 10.89 15.73 1.92
N ALA A 87 10.14 14.86 2.63
CA ALA A 87 8.71 14.66 2.37
C ALA A 87 7.93 15.96 2.52
N ALA A 88 8.17 16.74 3.58
CA ALA A 88 7.52 18.03 3.80
C ALA A 88 7.86 19.03 2.68
N VAL A 89 9.14 19.18 2.34
CA VAL A 89 9.59 20.11 1.29
C VAL A 89 9.01 19.75 -0.07
N PHE A 90 9.11 18.48 -0.49
CA PHE A 90 8.60 18.07 -1.81
C PHE A 90 7.08 18.11 -1.88
N ASN A 91 6.36 17.92 -0.78
CA ASN A 91 4.93 18.16 -0.73
C ASN A 91 4.60 19.66 -0.83
N LEU A 92 5.30 20.55 -0.11
CA LEU A 92 5.10 22.00 -0.24
C LEU A 92 5.42 22.50 -1.66
N LEU A 93 6.52 22.05 -2.26
CA LEU A 93 6.85 22.40 -3.64
C LEU A 93 5.78 21.89 -4.62
N SER A 94 5.18 20.73 -4.34
CA SER A 94 4.08 20.19 -5.16
C SER A 94 2.82 21.05 -5.08
N ALA A 95 2.58 21.73 -3.95
CA ALA A 95 1.43 22.63 -3.80
C ALA A 95 1.50 23.86 -4.71
N VAL A 96 2.70 24.26 -5.12
CA VAL A 96 2.95 25.44 -5.97
C VAL A 96 3.60 25.06 -7.31
N ALA A 97 3.52 23.81 -7.72
CA ALA A 97 4.12 23.36 -8.98
C ALA A 97 3.48 24.08 -10.18
N PRO A 98 4.28 24.74 -11.05
CA PRO A 98 3.72 25.56 -12.13
C PRO A 98 3.17 24.74 -13.29
N THR A 99 3.62 23.50 -13.48
CA THR A 99 3.19 22.61 -14.56
C THR A 99 2.98 21.17 -14.06
N PHE A 100 2.19 20.42 -14.79
CA PHE A 100 1.96 19.00 -14.49
C PHE A 100 3.27 18.20 -14.52
N GLU A 101 4.17 18.48 -15.46
CA GLU A 101 5.47 17.81 -15.58
C GLU A 101 6.36 18.08 -14.37
N THR A 102 6.40 19.33 -13.90
CA THR A 102 7.10 19.69 -12.66
C THR A 102 6.51 18.94 -11.47
N LEU A 103 5.19 18.85 -11.40
CA LEU A 103 4.51 18.09 -10.36
C LEU A 103 4.91 16.61 -10.40
N LEU A 104 4.97 15.96 -11.58
CA LEU A 104 5.41 14.57 -11.71
C LEU A 104 6.82 14.35 -11.15
N VAL A 105 7.76 15.25 -11.46
CA VAL A 105 9.13 15.19 -10.92
C VAL A 105 9.14 15.31 -9.41
N LEU A 106 8.40 16.25 -8.85
CA LEU A 106 8.28 16.44 -7.40
C LEU A 106 7.66 15.22 -6.71
N ARG A 107 6.72 14.53 -7.36
CA ARG A 107 6.12 13.30 -6.86
C ARG A 107 7.10 12.13 -6.78
N ILE A 108 8.08 12.04 -7.70
CA ILE A 108 9.17 11.05 -7.59
C ILE A 108 9.93 11.27 -6.27
N PHE A 109 10.31 12.49 -5.98
CA PHE A 109 11.08 12.81 -4.76
C PHE A 109 10.25 12.67 -3.49
N ALA A 110 8.97 13.06 -3.50
CA ALA A 110 8.07 12.84 -2.36
C ALA A 110 7.85 11.33 -2.10
N GLY A 111 7.69 10.54 -3.17
CA GLY A 111 7.65 9.09 -3.08
C GLY A 111 8.94 8.50 -2.53
N SER A 112 10.09 9.00 -2.98
CA SER A 112 11.41 8.58 -2.48
C SER A 112 11.58 8.87 -0.99
N ALA A 113 11.15 10.03 -0.53
CA ALA A 113 11.16 10.39 0.89
C ALA A 113 10.26 9.45 1.71
N ALA A 114 9.04 9.16 1.25
CA ALA A 114 8.15 8.19 1.88
C ALA A 114 8.75 6.78 1.90
N GLY A 115 9.45 6.38 0.84
CA GLY A 115 10.18 5.11 0.77
C GLY A 115 11.25 4.98 1.84
N LEU A 116 12.00 6.06 2.08
CA LEU A 116 13.00 6.11 3.14
C LEU A 116 12.38 5.98 4.53
N LEU A 117 11.28 6.68 4.78
CA LEU A 117 10.53 6.62 6.04
C LEU A 117 10.01 5.20 6.31
N ILE A 118 9.38 4.58 5.33
CA ILE A 118 8.82 3.21 5.45
C ILE A 118 9.93 2.18 5.62
N TRP A 119 11.03 2.29 4.87
CA TRP A 119 12.16 1.38 5.03
C TRP A 119 12.73 1.44 6.46
N LEU A 120 12.95 2.64 7.01
CA LEU A 120 13.42 2.83 8.39
C LEU A 120 12.45 2.24 9.41
N ALA A 121 11.15 2.53 9.23
CA ALA A 121 10.13 2.08 10.15
C ALA A 121 10.04 0.55 10.22
N TRP A 122 10.00 -0.13 9.08
CA TRP A 122 9.98 -1.59 9.05
C TRP A 122 11.28 -2.21 9.52
N SER A 123 12.44 -1.62 9.16
CA SER A 123 13.74 -2.09 9.64
C SER A 123 13.85 -1.99 11.17
N ASN A 124 13.26 -0.95 11.77
CA ASN A 124 13.20 -0.81 13.22
C ASN A 124 12.18 -1.75 13.86
N ALA A 125 11.01 -1.92 13.22
CA ALA A 125 9.92 -2.76 13.72
C ALA A 125 10.27 -4.26 13.77
N MET A 126 11.15 -4.74 12.89
CA MET A 126 11.59 -6.15 12.89
C MET A 126 12.35 -6.55 14.15
N ARG A 127 12.70 -5.62 15.03
CA ARG A 127 13.44 -5.90 16.27
C ARG A 127 12.60 -6.58 17.34
N THR A 128 11.30 -6.28 17.41
CA THR A 128 10.37 -6.89 18.37
C THR A 128 9.01 -7.15 17.72
N SER A 129 8.33 -8.20 18.19
CA SER A 129 6.97 -8.51 17.72
C SER A 129 5.95 -7.43 18.08
N GLY A 130 6.17 -6.71 19.18
CA GLY A 130 5.35 -5.58 19.62
C GLY A 130 5.48 -4.38 18.68
N ALA A 131 6.70 -3.99 18.35
CA ALA A 131 6.98 -2.90 17.40
C ALA A 131 6.39 -3.19 16.01
N MET A 132 6.50 -4.43 15.52
CA MET A 132 5.91 -4.83 14.24
C MET A 132 4.39 -4.68 14.24
N ARG A 133 3.69 -5.08 15.32
CA ARG A 133 2.23 -4.90 15.42
C ARG A 133 1.83 -3.43 15.42
N ASN A 134 2.58 -2.58 16.13
CA ASN A 134 2.30 -1.15 16.22
C ASN A 134 2.49 -0.46 14.85
N VAL A 135 3.59 -0.74 14.17
CA VAL A 135 3.86 -0.23 12.81
C VAL A 135 2.80 -0.70 11.81
N SER A 136 2.42 -1.98 11.86
CA SER A 136 1.38 -2.53 10.97
C SER A 136 0.00 -1.92 11.21
N ALA A 137 -0.31 -1.51 12.45
CA ALA A 137 -1.60 -0.91 12.79
C ALA A 137 -1.65 0.60 12.49
N ALA A 138 -0.51 1.29 12.58
CA ALA A 138 -0.43 2.74 12.44
C ALA A 138 -0.90 3.23 11.08
N GLY A 139 -0.53 2.52 9.99
CA GLY A 139 -0.94 2.86 8.64
C GLY A 139 -2.47 2.88 8.47
N PRO A 140 -3.15 1.74 8.59
CA PRO A 140 -4.61 1.67 8.44
C PRO A 140 -5.38 2.63 9.37
N LEU A 141 -4.94 2.78 10.62
CA LEU A 141 -5.58 3.69 11.56
C LEU A 141 -5.44 5.16 11.15
N SER A 142 -4.28 5.56 10.64
CA SER A 142 -4.09 6.93 10.14
C SER A 142 -4.95 7.19 8.90
N VAL A 143 -5.06 6.21 8.01
CA VAL A 143 -5.87 6.29 6.79
C VAL A 143 -7.36 6.42 7.12
N LEU A 144 -7.85 5.66 8.11
CA LEU A 144 -9.24 5.71 8.55
C LEU A 144 -9.71 7.14 8.87
N VAL A 145 -8.86 7.93 9.53
CA VAL A 145 -9.19 9.30 9.96
C VAL A 145 -8.83 10.34 8.90
N SER A 146 -7.68 10.16 8.23
CA SER A 146 -7.16 11.18 7.33
C SER A 146 -7.91 11.26 6.00
N VAL A 147 -8.46 10.16 5.50
CA VAL A 147 -9.08 10.13 4.17
C VAL A 147 -10.29 11.05 4.04
N PRO A 148 -11.27 11.09 4.97
CA PRO A 148 -12.36 12.05 4.88
C PRO A 148 -11.89 13.51 4.96
N LEU A 149 -10.88 13.78 5.79
CA LEU A 149 -10.28 15.11 5.90
C LEU A 149 -9.57 15.52 4.60
N LEU A 150 -8.81 14.62 4.00
CA LEU A 150 -8.12 14.88 2.73
C LEU A 150 -9.10 15.03 1.55
N ALA A 151 -10.20 14.27 1.55
CA ALA A 151 -11.25 14.43 0.55
C ALA A 151 -11.93 15.80 0.66
N TRP A 152 -12.19 16.26 1.88
CA TRP A 152 -12.69 17.62 2.14
C TRP A 152 -11.69 18.67 1.67
N VAL A 153 -10.41 18.55 2.07
CA VAL A 153 -9.36 19.49 1.64
C VAL A 153 -9.20 19.50 0.12
N ALA A 154 -9.28 18.35 -0.54
CA ALA A 154 -9.22 18.26 -2.01
C ALA A 154 -10.37 18.98 -2.69
N ASN A 155 -11.59 18.89 -2.10
CA ASN A 155 -12.78 19.55 -2.62
C ASN A 155 -12.74 21.07 -2.48
N ASP A 156 -12.28 21.57 -1.32
CA ASP A 156 -12.37 23.01 -0.97
C ASP A 156 -11.09 23.78 -1.35
N PHE A 157 -9.94 23.13 -1.38
CA PHE A 157 -8.63 23.75 -1.59
C PHE A 157 -7.82 23.13 -2.75
N GLY A 158 -8.43 22.24 -3.54
CA GLY A 158 -7.77 21.59 -4.66
C GLY A 158 -6.60 20.68 -4.28
N ALA A 159 -5.81 20.29 -5.26
CA ALA A 159 -4.63 19.44 -5.05
C ALA A 159 -3.56 20.16 -4.20
N GLY A 160 -3.39 21.47 -4.37
CA GLY A 160 -2.43 22.26 -3.61
C GLY A 160 -2.67 22.18 -2.10
N GLY A 161 -3.94 22.29 -1.67
CA GLY A 161 -4.33 22.14 -0.26
C GLY A 161 -3.98 20.79 0.31
N VAL A 162 -4.19 19.71 -0.46
CA VAL A 162 -3.82 18.35 -0.03
C VAL A 162 -2.31 18.23 0.14
N TYR A 163 -1.51 18.78 -0.76
CA TYR A 163 -0.05 18.72 -0.65
C TYR A 163 0.46 19.50 0.57
N VAL A 164 -0.14 20.64 0.90
CA VAL A 164 0.17 21.36 2.15
C VAL A 164 -0.16 20.50 3.37
N ALA A 165 -1.33 19.87 3.40
CA ALA A 165 -1.70 18.97 4.49
C ALA A 165 -0.72 17.79 4.63
N LEU A 166 -0.28 17.19 3.52
CA LEU A 166 0.71 16.12 3.51
C LEU A 166 2.08 16.59 4.00
N ALA A 167 2.47 17.83 3.71
CA ALA A 167 3.70 18.40 4.24
C ALA A 167 3.64 18.52 5.77
N ILE A 168 2.54 19.05 6.30
CA ILE A 168 2.32 19.19 7.76
C ILE A 168 2.37 17.83 8.45
N VAL A 169 1.69 16.82 7.89
CA VAL A 169 1.64 15.46 8.46
C VAL A 169 3.02 14.77 8.45
N SER A 170 3.92 15.18 7.56
CA SER A 170 5.27 14.62 7.48
C SER A 170 6.21 15.14 8.60
N LEU A 171 5.98 16.33 9.12
CA LEU A 171 6.86 17.00 10.10
C LEU A 171 7.01 16.26 11.44
N PRO A 172 5.96 15.69 12.06
CA PRO A 172 6.10 14.99 13.34
C PRO A 172 7.18 13.92 13.35
N ALA A 173 7.39 13.21 12.24
CA ALA A 173 8.44 12.20 12.15
C ALA A 173 9.87 12.76 12.29
N ALA A 174 10.08 14.05 11.98
CA ALA A 174 11.39 14.70 12.14
C ALA A 174 11.68 15.09 13.59
N PHE A 175 10.66 15.47 14.35
CA PHE A 175 10.83 16.06 15.69
C PHE A 175 10.60 15.05 16.82
N LEU A 176 9.78 14.03 16.60
CA LEU A 176 9.47 13.03 17.63
C LEU A 176 10.67 12.10 17.88
N PRO A 177 10.82 11.58 19.12
CA PRO A 177 11.90 10.67 19.46
C PRO A 177 11.79 9.34 18.70
N ALA A 178 12.94 8.84 18.25
CA ALA A 178 13.11 7.53 17.65
C ALA A 178 14.52 7.01 17.89
N GLU A 179 14.63 5.78 18.34
CA GLU A 179 15.90 5.10 18.59
C GLU A 179 16.20 4.08 17.51
N PHE A 180 17.39 4.16 16.92
CA PHE A 180 17.88 3.22 15.93
C PHE A 180 19.17 2.57 16.40
N ALA A 181 19.17 1.27 16.64
CA ALA A 181 20.41 0.53 16.72
C ALA A 181 20.91 0.24 15.30
N GLY A 182 22.06 0.73 14.93
CA GLY A 182 22.63 0.64 13.57
C GLY A 182 22.90 -0.80 13.13
N TYR A 183 21.84 -1.58 12.95
CA TYR A 183 21.88 -2.99 12.59
C TYR A 183 22.14 -3.15 11.08
N LYS A 184 23.17 -3.90 10.74
CA LYS A 184 23.42 -4.36 9.36
C LYS A 184 22.99 -5.82 9.26
N ARG A 185 21.95 -6.07 8.48
CA ARG A 185 21.43 -7.42 8.25
C ARG A 185 22.49 -8.27 7.52
N GLU A 186 22.86 -9.41 8.07
CA GLU A 186 23.64 -10.41 7.32
C GLU A 186 22.78 -11.04 6.23
N ARG A 187 23.24 -11.00 4.99
CA ARG A 187 22.58 -11.65 3.85
C ARG A 187 23.11 -13.08 3.72
N LYS A 188 22.24 -14.04 3.97
CA LYS A 188 22.46 -15.42 3.51
C LYS A 188 21.88 -15.55 2.10
N ARG A 189 22.73 -15.66 1.09
CA ARG A 189 22.28 -15.91 -0.30
C ARG A 189 21.85 -17.37 -0.42
N VAL A 190 20.56 -17.61 -0.31
CA VAL A 190 19.95 -18.93 -0.55
C VAL A 190 19.06 -18.81 -1.79
N SER A 191 19.25 -19.72 -2.76
CA SER A 191 18.42 -19.73 -3.97
C SER A 191 16.94 -20.00 -3.61
N PRO A 192 15.99 -19.24 -4.19
CA PRO A 192 14.57 -19.44 -3.93
C PRO A 192 14.10 -20.75 -4.56
N SER A 193 13.16 -21.43 -3.91
CA SER A 193 12.43 -22.53 -4.54
C SER A 193 11.55 -22.01 -5.68
N ARG A 194 11.34 -22.83 -6.73
CA ARG A 194 10.47 -22.45 -7.85
C ARG A 194 9.07 -22.02 -7.38
N SER A 195 8.50 -22.74 -6.42
CA SER A 195 7.18 -22.42 -5.87
C SER A 195 7.15 -21.07 -5.13
N ASN A 196 8.25 -20.65 -4.50
CA ASN A 196 8.34 -19.32 -3.90
C ASN A 196 8.43 -18.22 -4.94
N VAL A 197 9.22 -18.41 -6.01
CA VAL A 197 9.28 -17.44 -7.13
C VAL A 197 7.90 -17.21 -7.73
N VAL A 198 7.15 -18.29 -7.96
CA VAL A 198 5.79 -18.22 -8.52
C VAL A 198 4.83 -17.47 -7.59
N LEU A 199 4.91 -17.67 -6.27
CA LEU A 199 4.11 -16.91 -5.30
C LEU A 199 4.50 -15.43 -5.23
N VAL A 200 5.79 -15.11 -5.37
CA VAL A 200 6.29 -13.72 -5.43
C VAL A 200 5.75 -13.02 -6.68
N ILE A 201 5.75 -13.70 -7.83
CA ILE A 201 5.14 -13.18 -9.06
C ILE A 201 3.63 -12.97 -8.89
N ALA A 202 2.93 -13.92 -8.28
CA ALA A 202 1.49 -13.79 -8.01
C ALA A 202 1.16 -12.57 -7.13
N LEU A 203 1.96 -12.29 -6.11
CA LEU A 203 1.81 -11.09 -5.27
C LEU A 203 2.07 -9.80 -6.06
N GLY A 204 3.09 -9.80 -6.91
CA GLY A 204 3.35 -8.68 -7.83
C GLY A 204 2.19 -8.44 -8.77
N LEU A 205 1.66 -9.49 -9.39
CA LEU A 205 0.51 -9.42 -10.30
C LEU A 205 -0.77 -8.96 -9.59
N MET A 206 -1.03 -9.48 -8.37
CA MET A 206 -2.16 -9.06 -7.55
C MET A 206 -2.12 -7.55 -7.26
N THR A 207 -0.95 -7.04 -6.86
CA THR A 207 -0.80 -5.61 -6.54
C THR A 207 -0.77 -4.73 -7.78
N LEU A 208 -0.20 -5.19 -8.89
CA LEU A 208 -0.22 -4.51 -10.18
C LEU A 208 -1.66 -4.33 -10.66
N SER A 209 -2.40 -5.43 -10.75
CA SER A 209 -3.78 -5.41 -11.23
C SER A 209 -4.69 -4.61 -10.29
N GLY A 210 -4.58 -4.83 -8.98
CA GLY A 210 -5.40 -4.11 -8.00
C GLY A 210 -5.14 -2.60 -8.00
N SER A 211 -3.89 -2.16 -8.08
CA SER A 211 -3.56 -0.74 -8.05
C SER A 211 -3.93 -0.01 -9.35
N ALA A 212 -4.05 -0.70 -10.47
CA ALA A 212 -4.50 -0.13 -11.74
C ALA A 212 -5.90 0.51 -11.61
N THR A 213 -6.81 -0.10 -10.86
CA THR A 213 -8.16 0.43 -10.61
C THR A 213 -8.23 1.24 -9.31
N PHE A 214 -7.58 0.77 -8.23
CA PHE A 214 -7.76 1.34 -6.89
C PHE A 214 -7.43 2.83 -6.82
N VAL A 215 -6.43 3.31 -7.55
CA VAL A 215 -6.03 4.72 -7.57
C VAL A 215 -7.07 5.63 -8.22
N PHE A 216 -7.92 5.08 -9.09
CA PHE A 216 -9.03 5.80 -9.72
C PHE A 216 -10.36 5.62 -8.98
N GLY A 217 -10.35 4.88 -7.87
CA GLY A 217 -11.57 4.52 -7.14
C GLY A 217 -12.39 5.73 -6.69
N ALA A 218 -11.76 6.86 -6.35
CA ALA A 218 -12.52 8.07 -6.01
C ALA A 218 -13.26 8.64 -7.23
N ALA A 219 -12.62 8.69 -8.39
CA ALA A 219 -13.26 9.16 -9.63
C ALA A 219 -14.41 8.21 -10.06
N ILE A 220 -14.20 6.89 -9.93
CA ILE A 220 -15.25 5.89 -10.20
C ILE A 220 -16.43 6.11 -9.27
N GLY A 221 -16.18 6.24 -7.95
CA GLY A 221 -17.24 6.43 -6.96
C GLY A 221 -18.06 7.71 -7.19
N VAL A 222 -17.41 8.80 -7.54
CA VAL A 222 -18.11 10.05 -7.92
C VAL A 222 -18.92 9.84 -9.21
N GLY A 223 -18.39 9.08 -10.16
CA GLY A 223 -19.09 8.71 -11.39
C GLY A 223 -20.40 7.91 -11.17
N THR A 224 -20.55 7.20 -10.04
CA THR A 224 -21.79 6.54 -9.64
C THR A 224 -22.82 7.46 -8.97
N GLY A 225 -22.54 8.78 -8.90
CA GLY A 225 -23.40 9.79 -8.28
C GLY A 225 -23.17 9.99 -6.77
N LEU A 226 -22.14 9.38 -6.19
CA LEU A 226 -21.75 9.64 -4.80
C LEU A 226 -21.02 10.97 -4.65
N SER A 227 -21.23 11.68 -3.55
CA SER A 227 -20.38 12.82 -3.20
C SER A 227 -18.97 12.36 -2.81
N ALA A 228 -17.96 13.22 -3.00
CA ALA A 228 -16.56 12.94 -2.63
C ALA A 228 -16.43 12.53 -1.15
N LEU A 229 -17.23 13.14 -0.26
CA LEU A 229 -17.27 12.78 1.16
C LEU A 229 -17.75 11.33 1.38
N VAL A 230 -18.84 10.92 0.73
CA VAL A 230 -19.37 9.54 0.86
C VAL A 230 -18.36 8.54 0.31
N VAL A 231 -17.75 8.83 -0.83
CA VAL A 231 -16.66 8.00 -1.39
C VAL A 231 -15.51 7.88 -0.39
N SER A 232 -15.12 8.97 0.27
CA SER A 232 -14.04 8.94 1.26
C SER A 232 -14.36 8.08 2.48
N LEU A 233 -15.63 8.05 2.91
CA LEU A 233 -16.09 7.12 3.94
C LEU A 233 -15.98 5.65 3.51
N GLY A 234 -16.20 5.35 2.23
CA GLY A 234 -15.92 4.03 1.65
C GLY A 234 -14.45 3.62 1.77
N PHE A 235 -13.52 4.52 1.48
CA PHE A 235 -12.08 4.28 1.65
C PHE A 235 -11.69 4.18 3.14
N SER A 236 -12.32 4.92 4.03
CA SER A 236 -12.14 4.77 5.47
C SER A 236 -12.64 3.41 5.95
N ALA A 237 -13.80 2.96 5.46
CA ALA A 237 -14.32 1.62 5.73
C ALA A 237 -13.42 0.52 5.16
N ASN A 238 -12.82 0.72 3.98
CA ASN A 238 -11.78 -0.14 3.42
C ASN A 238 -10.58 -0.28 4.37
N ALA A 239 -10.07 0.84 4.89
CA ALA A 239 -8.95 0.84 5.83
C ALA A 239 -9.30 0.11 7.13
N LEU A 240 -10.49 0.33 7.68
CA LEU A 240 -11.00 -0.38 8.86
C LEU A 240 -11.16 -1.88 8.61
N ALA A 241 -11.75 -2.26 7.48
CA ALA A 241 -11.91 -3.65 7.08
C ALA A 241 -10.55 -4.34 6.89
N GLY A 242 -9.58 -3.65 6.28
CA GLY A 242 -8.19 -4.10 6.16
C GLY A 242 -7.49 -4.25 7.51
N PHE A 243 -7.70 -3.33 8.43
CA PHE A 243 -7.18 -3.42 9.80
C PHE A 243 -7.74 -4.64 10.54
N ILE A 244 -9.05 -4.87 10.46
CA ILE A 244 -9.71 -6.05 11.06
C ILE A 244 -9.17 -7.34 10.44
N ALA A 245 -9.01 -7.38 9.12
CA ALA A 245 -8.47 -8.52 8.41
C ALA A 245 -7.02 -8.83 8.83
N ALA A 246 -6.17 -7.81 8.91
CA ALA A 246 -4.76 -7.96 9.30
C ALA A 246 -4.57 -8.47 10.75
N ARG A 247 -5.57 -8.29 11.62
CA ARG A 247 -5.60 -8.81 12.99
C ARG A 247 -6.05 -10.25 13.10
N ARG A 248 -6.65 -10.82 12.05
CA ARG A 248 -7.09 -12.21 12.06
C ARG A 248 -5.91 -13.15 11.83
N PRO A 249 -5.92 -14.34 12.46
CA PRO A 249 -4.90 -15.33 12.16
C PRO A 249 -5.00 -15.70 10.66
N PRO A 250 -3.87 -15.71 9.93
CA PRO A 250 -3.89 -16.11 8.52
C PRO A 250 -4.36 -17.55 8.40
N ALA A 251 -5.38 -17.74 7.59
CA ALA A 251 -5.87 -19.07 7.26
C ALA A 251 -5.06 -19.62 6.08
N ASP A 252 -4.03 -20.42 6.32
CA ASP A 252 -3.08 -20.94 5.33
C ASP A 252 -3.72 -21.60 4.09
N ARG A 253 -5.01 -21.87 4.17
CA ARG A 253 -5.78 -22.56 3.12
C ARG A 253 -6.57 -21.64 2.20
N LEU A 254 -6.68 -20.36 2.49
CA LEU A 254 -7.64 -19.46 1.83
C LEU A 254 -7.01 -18.32 1.02
N GLY A 255 -5.69 -18.31 0.79
CA GLY A 255 -5.02 -17.21 0.08
C GLY A 255 -5.62 -16.92 -1.30
N SER A 256 -5.87 -17.97 -2.11
CA SER A 256 -6.51 -17.81 -3.43
C SER A 256 -7.97 -17.35 -3.34
N VAL A 257 -8.73 -17.82 -2.35
CA VAL A 257 -10.14 -17.41 -2.15
C VAL A 257 -10.23 -15.91 -1.90
N TRP A 258 -9.33 -15.36 -1.10
CA TRP A 258 -9.31 -13.93 -0.82
C TRP A 258 -8.88 -13.09 -2.04
N ILE A 259 -8.01 -13.63 -2.91
CA ILE A 259 -7.69 -12.95 -4.18
C ILE A 259 -8.93 -12.93 -5.10
N PHE A 260 -9.65 -14.06 -5.22
CA PHE A 260 -10.92 -14.09 -5.97
C PHE A 260 -11.97 -13.16 -5.36
N GLY A 261 -12.03 -13.07 -4.02
CA GLY A 261 -12.84 -12.08 -3.33
C GLY A 261 -12.45 -10.64 -3.70
N THR A 262 -11.15 -10.35 -3.82
CA THR A 262 -10.67 -9.03 -4.28
C THR A 262 -11.08 -8.77 -5.74
N ALA A 263 -11.04 -9.80 -6.62
CA ALA A 263 -11.51 -9.67 -7.99
C ALA A 263 -13.02 -9.37 -8.07
N ALA A 264 -13.82 -10.05 -7.24
CA ALA A 264 -15.25 -9.77 -7.13
C ALA A 264 -15.52 -8.34 -6.62
N CYS A 265 -14.75 -7.88 -5.65
CA CYS A 265 -14.83 -6.49 -5.18
C CYS A 265 -14.49 -5.49 -6.28
N ALA A 266 -13.45 -5.77 -7.09
CA ALA A 266 -13.09 -4.94 -8.22
C ALA A 266 -14.23 -4.88 -9.27
N ALA A 267 -14.90 -6.01 -9.51
CA ALA A 267 -16.07 -6.05 -10.39
C ALA A 267 -17.22 -5.17 -9.87
N LEU A 268 -17.50 -5.22 -8.56
CA LEU A 268 -18.52 -4.36 -7.95
C LEU A 268 -18.15 -2.87 -8.03
N VAL A 269 -16.87 -2.53 -7.90
CA VAL A 269 -16.39 -1.14 -7.96
C VAL A 269 -16.51 -0.58 -9.38
N VAL A 270 -16.16 -1.36 -10.42
CA VAL A 270 -16.09 -0.85 -11.79
C VAL A 270 -17.38 -1.03 -12.56
N PHE A 271 -18.03 -2.18 -12.41
CA PHE A 271 -19.22 -2.56 -13.21
C PHE A 271 -20.52 -2.49 -12.41
N GLY A 272 -20.44 -2.09 -11.13
CA GLY A 272 -21.63 -1.89 -10.32
C GLY A 272 -22.26 -0.52 -10.59
N ASP A 273 -23.38 -0.47 -11.30
CA ASP A 273 -24.08 0.77 -11.65
C ASP A 273 -24.73 1.48 -10.45
N ALA A 274 -24.80 0.82 -9.29
CA ALA A 274 -25.43 1.37 -8.09
C ALA A 274 -24.39 1.85 -7.07
N PRO A 275 -24.59 3.04 -6.44
CA PRO A 275 -23.72 3.56 -5.38
C PRO A 275 -23.46 2.57 -4.25
N VAL A 276 -24.44 1.77 -3.87
CA VAL A 276 -24.36 0.73 -2.84
C VAL A 276 -23.33 -0.36 -3.23
N LEU A 277 -23.30 -0.79 -4.51
CA LEU A 277 -22.36 -1.80 -5.00
C LEU A 277 -20.93 -1.28 -4.94
N PHE A 278 -20.72 -0.02 -5.32
CA PHE A 278 -19.42 0.63 -5.14
C PHE A 278 -18.97 0.61 -3.67
N MET A 279 -19.85 1.02 -2.74
CA MET A 279 -19.53 1.09 -1.31
C MET A 279 -19.21 -0.30 -0.73
N ILE A 280 -19.95 -1.33 -1.09
CA ILE A 280 -19.68 -2.72 -0.70
C ILE A 280 -18.35 -3.17 -1.30
N GLY A 281 -18.15 -2.95 -2.59
CA GLY A 281 -16.94 -3.34 -3.32
C GLY A 281 -15.69 -2.73 -2.72
N ILE A 282 -15.66 -1.41 -2.55
CA ILE A 282 -14.49 -0.71 -2.03
C ILE A 282 -14.18 -1.12 -0.58
N THR A 283 -15.20 -1.29 0.27
CA THR A 283 -15.03 -1.69 1.68
C THR A 283 -14.48 -3.12 1.77
N MET A 284 -15.11 -4.07 1.10
CA MET A 284 -14.70 -5.48 1.14
C MET A 284 -13.37 -5.74 0.44
N TRP A 285 -12.97 -4.89 -0.51
CA TRP A 285 -11.64 -4.95 -1.13
C TRP A 285 -10.53 -4.89 -0.06
N GLY A 286 -10.62 -3.94 0.88
CA GLY A 286 -9.67 -3.85 1.98
C GLY A 286 -9.58 -5.14 2.79
N PHE A 287 -10.73 -5.72 3.14
CA PHE A 287 -10.76 -6.99 3.89
C PHE A 287 -10.10 -8.14 3.11
N CYS A 288 -10.53 -8.37 1.87
CA CYS A 288 -10.02 -9.47 1.04
C CYS A 288 -8.53 -9.34 0.75
N PHE A 289 -8.07 -8.14 0.38
CA PHE A 289 -6.67 -7.86 0.10
C PHE A 289 -5.76 -8.11 1.32
N TRP A 290 -6.19 -7.66 2.51
CA TRP A 290 -5.42 -7.83 3.73
C TRP A 290 -5.56 -9.23 4.37
N MET A 291 -6.52 -10.03 3.95
CA MET A 291 -6.55 -11.47 4.23
C MET A 291 -5.62 -12.25 3.29
N ALA A 292 -5.56 -11.90 1.99
CA ALA A 292 -4.72 -12.56 1.00
C ALA A 292 -3.23 -12.36 1.27
N THR A 293 -2.81 -11.10 1.43
CA THR A 293 -1.39 -10.71 1.48
C THR A 293 -0.60 -11.41 2.59
N PRO A 294 -1.00 -11.34 3.89
CA PRO A 294 -0.25 -12.01 4.96
C PRO A 294 -0.27 -13.54 4.83
N THR A 295 -1.37 -14.09 4.31
CA THR A 295 -1.50 -15.53 4.09
C THR A 295 -0.47 -16.04 3.09
N ILE A 296 -0.28 -15.35 1.96
CA ILE A 296 0.68 -15.72 0.93
C ILE A 296 2.12 -15.45 1.41
N LEU A 297 2.37 -14.30 2.06
CA LEU A 297 3.68 -13.98 2.64
C LEU A 297 4.14 -15.04 3.65
N ARG A 298 3.23 -15.51 4.51
CA ARG A 298 3.51 -16.60 5.44
C ARG A 298 3.84 -17.90 4.69
N SER A 299 3.10 -18.22 3.62
CA SER A 299 3.38 -19.37 2.78
C SER A 299 4.75 -19.30 2.10
N VAL A 300 5.18 -18.10 1.66
CA VAL A 300 6.51 -17.86 1.11
C VAL A 300 7.59 -18.07 2.18
N ALA A 301 7.39 -17.53 3.38
CA ALA A 301 8.32 -17.66 4.50
C ALA A 301 8.47 -19.10 4.97
N ALA A 302 7.35 -19.83 5.16
CA ALA A 302 7.33 -21.19 5.69
C ALA A 302 8.04 -22.23 4.78
N TRP A 303 8.15 -21.94 3.49
CA TRP A 303 8.81 -22.81 2.50
C TRP A 303 10.19 -22.25 2.06
N SER A 304 10.88 -21.57 2.95
CA SER A 304 12.18 -20.95 2.66
C SER A 304 13.20 -21.24 3.77
N LEU A 305 14.43 -21.52 3.37
CA LEU A 305 15.60 -21.56 4.26
C LEU A 305 16.08 -20.14 4.65
N ALA A 306 15.63 -19.09 3.94
CA ALA A 306 15.88 -17.69 4.24
C ALA A 306 14.55 -16.91 4.22
N PRO A 307 13.66 -17.09 5.22
CA PRO A 307 12.30 -16.52 5.23
C PRO A 307 12.28 -15.01 5.01
N ASP A 308 13.17 -14.32 5.69
CA ASP A 308 13.26 -12.85 5.65
C ASP A 308 13.62 -12.32 4.26
N GLU A 309 14.54 -12.98 3.54
CA GLU A 309 14.90 -12.59 2.16
C GLU A 309 13.71 -12.79 1.22
N ARG A 310 13.00 -13.89 1.37
CA ARG A 310 11.83 -14.20 0.51
C ARG A 310 10.66 -13.27 0.77
N VAL A 311 10.42 -12.90 2.01
CA VAL A 311 9.42 -11.85 2.34
C VAL A 311 9.86 -10.50 1.76
N GLY A 312 11.15 -10.18 1.80
CA GLY A 312 11.71 -8.98 1.15
C GLY A 312 11.50 -8.98 -0.37
N ASP A 313 11.75 -10.11 -1.05
CA ASP A 313 11.51 -10.25 -2.48
C ASP A 313 10.03 -10.07 -2.82
N ALA A 314 9.13 -10.65 -2.01
CA ALA A 314 7.70 -10.52 -2.17
C ALA A 314 7.24 -9.06 -1.99
N GLN A 315 7.74 -8.34 -0.99
CA GLN A 315 7.46 -6.92 -0.80
C GLN A 315 7.98 -6.06 -1.96
N SER A 316 9.17 -6.39 -2.49
CA SER A 316 9.72 -5.70 -3.66
C SER A 316 8.87 -5.93 -4.91
N SER A 317 8.42 -7.16 -5.15
CA SER A 317 7.50 -7.50 -6.25
C SER A 317 6.17 -6.74 -6.12
N MET A 318 5.60 -6.69 -4.92
CA MET A 318 4.38 -5.91 -4.64
C MET A 318 4.60 -4.41 -4.87
N ALA A 319 5.75 -3.87 -4.51
CA ALA A 319 6.08 -2.46 -4.74
C ALA A 319 6.20 -2.13 -6.23
N VAL A 320 6.85 -3.00 -7.00
CA VAL A 320 6.91 -2.88 -8.48
C VAL A 320 5.50 -2.94 -9.08
N GLY A 321 4.68 -3.90 -8.64
CA GLY A 321 3.28 -4.00 -9.08
C GLY A 321 2.49 -2.72 -8.80
N ARG A 322 2.62 -2.16 -7.60
CA ARG A 322 1.96 -0.89 -7.23
C ARG A 322 2.46 0.31 -8.05
N ALA A 323 3.71 0.32 -8.48
CA ALA A 323 4.25 1.39 -9.32
C ALA A 323 3.73 1.29 -10.77
N MET A 324 3.69 0.08 -11.32
CA MET A 324 3.29 -0.15 -12.71
C MET A 324 1.76 -0.11 -12.90
N GLY A 325 0.98 -0.54 -11.90
CA GLY A 325 -0.46 -0.62 -12.00
C GLY A 325 -1.13 0.69 -12.40
N PRO A 326 -0.87 1.82 -11.70
CA PRO A 326 -1.46 3.11 -12.07
C PRO A 326 -1.08 3.58 -13.48
N ALA A 327 0.15 3.30 -13.95
CA ALA A 327 0.57 3.62 -15.32
C ALA A 327 -0.22 2.82 -16.36
N ILE A 328 -0.44 1.53 -16.10
CA ILE A 328 -1.26 0.68 -16.96
C ILE A 328 -2.72 1.14 -16.90
N GLY A 329 -3.26 1.40 -15.70
CA GLY A 329 -4.61 1.94 -15.53
C GLY A 329 -4.79 3.25 -16.29
N SER A 330 -3.81 4.17 -16.22
CA SER A 330 -3.81 5.43 -16.99
C SER A 330 -3.87 5.18 -18.49
N ALA A 331 -3.07 4.23 -19.00
CA ALA A 331 -3.05 3.89 -20.42
C ALA A 331 -4.37 3.26 -20.90
N LEU A 332 -5.03 2.48 -20.05
CA LEU A 332 -6.31 1.84 -20.37
C LEU A 332 -7.50 2.80 -20.31
N LEU A 333 -7.36 3.94 -19.66
CA LEU A 333 -8.38 5.00 -19.59
C LEU A 333 -8.41 5.91 -20.85
N VAL A 334 -7.70 5.56 -21.90
CA VAL A 334 -7.77 6.27 -23.19
C VAL A 334 -9.17 6.06 -23.77
N GLY A 335 -9.99 7.11 -23.79
CA GLY A 335 -11.37 7.04 -24.28
C GLY A 335 -12.44 7.11 -23.18
N ALA A 336 -12.06 7.41 -21.92
CA ALA A 336 -12.96 7.67 -20.76
C ALA A 336 -13.79 6.48 -20.26
N SER A 337 -13.51 5.23 -20.68
CA SER A 337 -14.17 4.05 -20.14
C SER A 337 -13.31 3.36 -19.07
N TYR A 338 -13.92 3.10 -17.90
CA TYR A 338 -13.31 2.28 -16.86
C TYR A 338 -13.36 0.77 -17.16
N ASP A 339 -14.10 0.34 -18.18
CA ASP A 339 -14.36 -1.08 -18.48
C ASP A 339 -13.10 -1.86 -18.80
N SER A 340 -12.25 -1.31 -19.67
CA SER A 340 -10.97 -1.95 -20.06
C SER A 340 -10.03 -2.09 -18.87
N MET A 341 -9.98 -1.08 -18.02
CA MET A 341 -9.19 -1.08 -16.79
C MET A 341 -9.75 -2.09 -15.79
N GLY A 342 -11.08 -2.14 -15.62
CA GLY A 342 -11.77 -3.11 -14.78
C GLY A 342 -11.54 -4.55 -15.25
N ALA A 343 -11.68 -4.81 -16.54
CA ALA A 343 -11.43 -6.11 -17.15
C ALA A 343 -9.98 -6.56 -16.94
N PHE A 344 -8.99 -5.67 -17.14
CA PHE A 344 -7.58 -5.93 -16.84
C PHE A 344 -7.37 -6.30 -15.38
N THR A 345 -7.95 -5.51 -14.45
CA THR A 345 -7.82 -5.73 -13.01
C THR A 345 -8.39 -7.07 -12.58
N ILE A 346 -9.62 -7.39 -13.00
CA ILE A 346 -10.30 -8.64 -12.65
C ILE A 346 -9.55 -9.83 -13.23
N THR A 347 -9.17 -9.78 -14.50
CA THR A 347 -8.41 -10.86 -15.15
C THR A 347 -7.08 -11.10 -14.45
N GLY A 348 -6.32 -10.07 -14.15
CA GLY A 348 -5.04 -10.19 -13.46
C GLY A 348 -5.17 -10.73 -12.03
N LEU A 349 -6.21 -10.33 -11.29
CA LEU A 349 -6.51 -10.88 -9.98
C LEU A 349 -6.94 -12.36 -10.06
N ILE A 350 -7.75 -12.73 -11.04
CA ILE A 350 -8.13 -14.14 -11.26
C ILE A 350 -6.88 -14.97 -11.57
N VAL A 351 -6.01 -14.52 -12.47
CA VAL A 351 -4.76 -15.21 -12.81
C VAL A 351 -3.87 -15.34 -11.58
N ALA A 352 -3.70 -14.28 -10.79
CA ALA A 352 -2.95 -14.35 -9.53
C ALA A 352 -3.54 -15.37 -8.55
N GLY A 353 -4.86 -15.40 -8.42
CA GLY A 353 -5.58 -16.37 -7.59
C GLY A 353 -5.37 -17.81 -8.05
N LEU A 354 -5.43 -18.07 -9.36
CA LEU A 354 -5.16 -19.38 -9.95
C LEU A 354 -3.71 -19.82 -9.75
N ILE A 355 -2.75 -18.91 -9.87
CA ILE A 355 -1.33 -19.19 -9.59
C ILE A 355 -1.16 -19.62 -8.12
N VAL A 356 -1.74 -18.88 -7.17
CA VAL A 356 -1.66 -19.23 -5.73
C VAL A 356 -2.33 -20.58 -5.46
N LEU A 357 -3.46 -20.85 -6.11
CA LEU A 357 -4.17 -22.13 -5.97
C LEU A 357 -3.34 -23.31 -6.52
N SER A 358 -2.72 -23.16 -7.69
CA SER A 358 -1.88 -24.19 -8.30
C SER A 358 -0.66 -24.53 -7.43
N VAL A 359 0.03 -23.51 -6.90
CA VAL A 359 1.15 -23.72 -5.97
C VAL A 359 0.70 -24.45 -4.71
N ARG A 360 -0.48 -24.15 -4.18
CA ARG A 360 -1.04 -24.82 -3.02
C ARG A 360 -1.32 -26.29 -3.30
N ILE A 361 -1.92 -26.61 -4.45
CA ILE A 361 -2.18 -28.01 -4.87
C ILE A 361 -0.86 -28.75 -5.00
N TYR A 362 0.10 -28.18 -5.72
CA TYR A 362 1.44 -28.76 -5.89
C TYR A 362 2.12 -29.05 -4.56
N ARG A 363 2.13 -28.11 -3.60
CA ARG A 363 2.75 -28.29 -2.28
C ARG A 363 2.05 -29.35 -1.42
N ARG A 364 0.75 -29.58 -1.62
CA ARG A 364 0.03 -30.65 -0.92
C ARG A 364 0.42 -32.04 -1.41
N SER A 365 0.57 -32.20 -2.73
CA SER A 365 0.95 -33.48 -3.33
C SER A 365 2.42 -33.85 -3.13
N HIS A 366 3.28 -32.87 -2.77
CA HIS A 366 4.73 -33.06 -2.58
C HIS A 366 5.17 -32.85 -1.12
N ARG A 367 4.27 -32.93 -0.15
CA ARG A 367 4.67 -32.95 1.26
C ARG A 367 5.40 -34.28 1.54
N PRO A 368 6.62 -34.24 2.14
CA PRO A 368 7.23 -35.47 2.63
C PRO A 368 6.26 -36.11 3.61
N PRO A 369 6.13 -37.47 3.61
CA PRO A 369 5.26 -38.18 4.54
C PRO A 369 5.66 -37.79 5.98
N VAL A 370 4.65 -37.43 6.79
CA VAL A 370 4.82 -37.14 8.21
C VAL A 370 5.40 -38.39 8.87
N GLY A 371 6.71 -38.39 9.18
CA GLY A 371 7.41 -39.50 9.77
C GLY A 371 8.80 -39.84 9.20
N ALA A 372 9.27 -39.08 8.17
CA ALA A 372 10.60 -39.31 7.56
C ALA A 372 11.74 -38.48 8.19
N VAL A 373 11.50 -37.86 9.35
CA VAL A 373 12.55 -37.19 10.14
C VAL A 373 12.56 -37.90 11.50
N GLY A 374 13.27 -39.00 11.54
CA GLY A 374 13.74 -39.70 12.74
C GLY A 374 15.16 -39.25 13.05
#